data_8e30cd218a951266007f5581d447178c
#
_entry.id   8e30cd218a951266007f5581d447178c
#
_cell.length_a   1.000
_cell.length_b   1.000
_cell.length_c   1.000
_cell.angle_alpha   90.00
_cell.angle_beta   90.00
_cell.angle_gamma   90.00
#
_symmetry.space_group_name_H-M   'P 1'
#
loop_
_entity.id
_entity.type
_entity.pdbx_description
1 polymer ?
#
loop_
_entity_poly.entity_id
_entity_poly.type
_entity_poly.pdbx_seq_one_letter_code
_entity_poly.pdbx_strand_id
1 'polypeptide(L)'
;MSETPPEVWLRGPLPDVPALLQPVAHSLLQCREEARTRLAELSPAQLVARPGGAASVAFHLTHAMGSLDRLFTYARGEQLSDAQLARLRAEQSANDAATTADAILRSVDDAVDCALAQVRSTSERPPRR
;
A
#
# COMPACT_ATOMS: atom_id res chain seq x y z
N MET A 1 7.01 -16.88 23.35
CA MET A 1 6.00 -16.26 22.46
C MET A 1 6.36 -14.80 22.27
N SER A 2 6.57 -14.40 21.04
CA SER A 2 6.75 -12.96 20.75
C SER A 2 5.38 -12.29 20.83
N GLU A 3 5.25 -11.31 21.71
CA GLU A 3 4.04 -10.49 21.74
C GLU A 3 3.93 -9.71 20.44
N THR A 4 2.72 -9.71 19.86
CA THR A 4 2.42 -8.84 18.72
C THR A 4 2.55 -7.39 19.20
N PRO A 5 3.37 -6.55 18.54
CA PRO A 5 3.48 -5.16 18.95
C PRO A 5 2.13 -4.46 18.80
N PRO A 6 1.85 -3.43 19.62
CA PRO A 6 0.63 -2.66 19.47
C PRO A 6 0.57 -1.99 18.07
N GLU A 7 -0.62 -1.66 17.63
CA GLU A 7 -0.82 -0.96 16.38
C GLU A 7 0.02 0.32 16.32
N VAL A 8 0.45 0.68 15.14
CA VAL A 8 1.40 1.78 14.91
C VAL A 8 0.92 3.09 15.53
N TRP A 9 -0.38 3.40 15.43
CA TRP A 9 -0.95 4.62 16.02
C TRP A 9 -0.92 4.66 17.55
N LEU A 10 -0.75 3.54 18.21
CA LEU A 10 -0.59 3.47 19.67
C LEU A 10 0.86 3.66 20.13
N ARG A 11 1.81 3.72 19.20
CA ARG A 11 3.26 3.87 19.51
C ARG A 11 3.70 5.32 19.60
N GLY A 12 2.79 6.26 19.35
CA GLY A 12 3.08 7.69 19.40
C GLY A 12 3.32 8.32 18.01
N PRO A 13 3.59 9.63 17.98
CA PRO A 13 3.78 10.35 16.73
C PRO A 13 5.06 9.91 16.02
N LEU A 14 4.99 9.90 14.69
CA LEU A 14 6.13 9.63 13.83
C LEU A 14 6.96 10.90 13.62
N PRO A 15 8.30 10.82 13.65
CA PRO A 15 9.16 11.96 13.38
C PRO A 15 9.01 12.41 11.92
N ASP A 16 9.19 13.72 11.71
CA ASP A 16 9.19 14.35 10.38
C ASP A 16 7.87 14.23 9.59
N VAL A 17 6.79 13.85 10.25
CA VAL A 17 5.44 13.79 9.66
C VAL A 17 4.61 14.93 10.21
N PRO A 18 3.97 15.74 9.33
CA PRO A 18 3.06 16.81 9.79
C PRO A 18 1.96 16.27 10.70
N ALA A 19 1.57 17.05 11.71
CA ALA A 19 0.61 16.61 12.73
C ALA A 19 -0.72 16.12 12.13
N LEU A 20 -1.26 16.85 11.16
CA LEU A 20 -2.52 16.49 10.50
C LEU A 20 -2.42 15.21 9.65
N LEU A 21 -1.21 14.80 9.27
CA LEU A 21 -0.96 13.63 8.44
C LEU A 21 -0.48 12.41 9.23
N GLN A 22 -0.35 12.52 10.55
CA GLN A 22 0.01 11.39 11.41
C GLN A 22 -0.91 10.17 11.17
N PRO A 23 -2.25 10.31 11.12
CA PRO A 23 -3.12 9.15 10.87
C PRO A 23 -2.85 8.47 9.52
N VAL A 24 -2.52 9.23 8.49
CA VAL A 24 -2.18 8.68 7.17
C VAL A 24 -0.90 7.84 7.27
N ALA A 25 0.14 8.39 7.85
CA ALA A 25 1.42 7.70 8.01
C ALA A 25 1.30 6.47 8.91
N HIS A 26 0.57 6.56 10.01
CA HIS A 26 0.29 5.42 10.89
C HIS A 26 -0.43 4.29 10.14
N SER A 27 -1.45 4.62 9.35
CA SER A 27 -2.21 3.63 8.58
C SER A 27 -1.37 2.95 7.51
N LEU A 28 -0.50 3.69 6.84
CA LEU A 28 0.43 3.13 5.85
C LEU A 28 1.40 2.13 6.47
N LEU A 29 1.98 2.47 7.62
CA LEU A 29 2.89 1.59 8.34
C LEU A 29 2.17 0.36 8.90
N GLN A 30 0.98 0.53 9.42
CA GLN A 30 0.16 -0.59 9.92
C GLN A 30 -0.17 -1.56 8.77
N CYS A 31 -0.60 -1.04 7.63
CA CYS A 31 -0.88 -1.84 6.45
C CYS A 31 0.34 -2.68 6.02
N ARG A 32 1.53 -2.08 6.02
CA ARG A 32 2.77 -2.79 5.69
C ARG A 32 3.07 -3.93 6.67
N GLU A 33 2.97 -3.67 7.95
CA GLU A 33 3.21 -4.68 8.98
C GLU A 33 2.20 -5.84 8.87
N GLU A 34 0.93 -5.54 8.71
CA GLU A 34 -0.10 -6.56 8.55
C GLU A 34 0.09 -7.39 7.27
N ALA A 35 0.43 -6.75 6.16
CA ALA A 35 0.73 -7.47 4.92
C ALA A 35 1.86 -8.48 5.12
N ARG A 36 2.94 -8.09 5.77
CA ARG A 36 4.05 -9.00 6.08
C ARG A 36 3.63 -10.18 6.93
N THR A 37 2.88 -9.91 8.00
CA THR A 37 2.42 -10.94 8.92
C THR A 37 1.44 -11.90 8.26
N ARG A 38 0.45 -11.37 7.53
CA ARG A 38 -0.60 -12.19 6.91
C ARG A 38 -0.09 -13.00 5.74
N LEU A 39 0.76 -12.42 4.89
CA LEU A 39 1.32 -13.16 3.77
C LEU A 39 2.25 -14.29 4.20
N ALA A 40 2.94 -14.15 5.33
CA ALA A 40 3.78 -15.21 5.88
C ALA A 40 2.97 -16.45 6.26
N GLU A 41 1.68 -16.30 6.55
CA GLU A 41 0.77 -17.40 6.92
C GLU A 41 0.15 -18.13 5.71
N LEU A 42 0.31 -17.58 4.50
CA LEU A 42 -0.31 -18.11 3.29
C LEU A 42 0.64 -19.00 2.50
N SER A 43 0.13 -20.15 2.03
CA SER A 43 0.81 -20.93 1.02
C SER A 43 0.74 -20.24 -0.35
N PRO A 44 1.63 -20.57 -1.31
CA PRO A 44 1.52 -20.05 -2.67
C PRO A 44 0.14 -20.29 -3.31
N ALA A 45 -0.47 -21.44 -3.06
CA ALA A 45 -1.80 -21.76 -3.57
C ALA A 45 -2.89 -20.86 -2.94
N GLN A 46 -2.82 -20.59 -1.65
CA GLN A 46 -3.77 -19.70 -0.96
C GLN A 46 -3.65 -18.26 -1.43
N LEU A 47 -2.44 -17.81 -1.75
CA LEU A 47 -2.18 -16.45 -2.23
C LEU A 47 -2.95 -16.14 -3.52
N VAL A 48 -3.06 -17.10 -4.41
CA VAL A 48 -3.70 -16.94 -5.74
C VAL A 48 -5.08 -17.60 -5.84
N ALA A 49 -5.56 -18.24 -4.77
CA ALA A 49 -6.88 -18.85 -4.74
C ALA A 49 -7.98 -17.80 -4.95
N ARG A 50 -9.02 -18.20 -5.64
CA ARG A 50 -10.19 -17.38 -5.93
C ARG A 50 -11.45 -18.02 -5.34
N PRO A 51 -11.65 -17.91 -4.03
CA PRO A 51 -12.78 -18.58 -3.36
C PRO A 51 -14.11 -18.04 -3.90
N GLY A 52 -14.96 -18.95 -4.34
CA GLY A 52 -16.26 -18.60 -4.93
C GLY A 52 -16.17 -17.75 -6.20
N GLY A 53 -15.04 -17.72 -6.90
CA GLY A 53 -14.80 -16.88 -8.06
C GLY A 53 -14.42 -15.43 -7.71
N ALA A 54 -14.29 -15.10 -6.42
CA ALA A 54 -13.83 -13.78 -5.98
C ALA A 54 -12.36 -13.57 -6.34
N ALA A 55 -11.94 -12.31 -6.33
CA ALA A 55 -10.55 -11.96 -6.58
C ALA A 55 -9.62 -12.52 -5.50
N SER A 56 -8.39 -12.84 -5.90
CA SER A 56 -7.38 -13.41 -5.01
C SER A 56 -6.80 -12.37 -4.04
N VAL A 57 -6.13 -12.83 -2.99
CA VAL A 57 -5.32 -11.99 -2.11
C VAL A 57 -4.25 -11.24 -2.92
N ALA A 58 -3.57 -11.94 -3.83
CA ALA A 58 -2.57 -11.34 -4.71
C ALA A 58 -3.14 -10.18 -5.53
N PHE A 59 -4.32 -10.34 -6.11
CA PHE A 59 -5.01 -9.27 -6.84
C PHE A 59 -5.30 -8.08 -5.94
N HIS A 60 -5.89 -8.31 -4.77
CA HIS A 60 -6.27 -7.23 -3.87
C HIS A 60 -5.08 -6.38 -3.42
N LEU A 61 -3.96 -7.01 -3.06
CA LEU A 61 -2.77 -6.29 -2.65
C LEU A 61 -2.12 -5.53 -3.80
N THR A 62 -2.02 -6.15 -4.97
CA THR A 62 -1.50 -5.47 -6.17
C THR A 62 -2.36 -4.27 -6.53
N HIS A 63 -3.67 -4.45 -6.51
CA HIS A 63 -4.63 -3.37 -6.80
C HIS A 63 -4.55 -2.26 -5.73
N ALA A 64 -4.48 -2.62 -4.45
CA ALA A 64 -4.38 -1.65 -3.37
C ALA A 64 -3.11 -0.77 -3.51
N MET A 65 -1.97 -1.37 -3.87
CA MET A 65 -0.73 -0.61 -4.05
C MET A 65 -0.78 0.29 -5.28
N GLY A 66 -1.38 -0.17 -6.36
CA GLY A 66 -1.65 0.66 -7.54
C GLY A 66 -2.61 1.80 -7.23
N SER A 67 -3.66 1.53 -6.47
CA SER A 67 -4.62 2.56 -6.02
C SER A 67 -3.95 3.61 -5.13
N LEU A 68 -3.08 3.19 -4.23
CA LEU A 68 -2.30 4.11 -3.38
C LEU A 68 -1.48 5.07 -4.24
N ASP A 69 -0.75 4.57 -5.21
CA ASP A 69 0.04 5.39 -6.14
C ASP A 69 -0.84 6.40 -6.91
N ARG A 70 -1.95 5.96 -7.44
CA ARG A 70 -2.89 6.81 -8.18
C ARG A 70 -3.51 7.90 -7.30
N LEU A 71 -3.97 7.54 -6.10
CA LEU A 71 -4.58 8.49 -5.17
C LEU A 71 -3.57 9.54 -4.70
N PHE A 72 -2.33 9.15 -4.45
CA PHE A 72 -1.27 10.08 -4.08
C PHE A 72 -0.86 11.00 -5.24
N THR A 73 -0.96 10.52 -6.49
CA THR A 73 -0.80 11.37 -7.67
C THR A 73 -1.88 12.46 -7.71
N TYR A 74 -3.13 12.08 -7.50
CA TYR A 74 -4.22 13.07 -7.42
C TYR A 74 -4.06 14.05 -6.26
N ALA A 75 -3.56 13.58 -5.12
CA ALA A 75 -3.30 14.45 -3.98
C ALA A 75 -2.25 15.52 -4.27
N ARG A 76 -1.34 15.28 -5.22
CA ARG A 76 -0.40 16.29 -5.72
C ARG A 76 -1.02 17.26 -6.74
N GLY A 77 -2.28 17.05 -7.14
CA GLY A 77 -2.94 17.82 -8.19
C GLY A 77 -2.51 17.42 -9.60
N GLU A 78 -1.92 16.25 -9.76
CA GLU A 78 -1.42 15.75 -11.04
C GLU A 78 -2.40 14.76 -11.67
N GLN A 79 -2.31 14.62 -12.99
CA GLN A 79 -3.03 13.58 -13.74
C GLN A 79 -2.17 12.30 -13.79
N LEU A 80 -2.83 11.17 -13.99
CA LEU A 80 -2.12 9.91 -14.16
C LEU A 80 -1.28 9.93 -15.43
N SER A 81 -0.05 9.41 -15.35
CA SER A 81 0.81 9.20 -16.48
C SER A 81 0.32 8.04 -17.36
N ASP A 82 0.82 7.96 -18.59
CA ASP A 82 0.53 6.83 -19.47
C ASP A 82 1.01 5.50 -18.85
N ALA A 83 2.13 5.52 -18.13
CA ALA A 83 2.63 4.34 -17.41
C ALA A 83 1.67 3.90 -16.30
N GLN A 84 1.10 4.84 -15.55
CA GLN A 84 0.12 4.54 -14.50
C GLN A 84 -1.18 3.99 -15.08
N LEU A 85 -1.65 4.52 -16.21
CA LEU A 85 -2.81 4.01 -16.92
C LEU A 85 -2.57 2.60 -17.48
N ALA A 86 -1.38 2.33 -17.99
CA ALA A 86 -0.98 1.01 -18.47
C ALA A 86 -0.94 0.00 -17.30
N ARG A 87 -0.41 0.40 -16.16
CA ARG A 87 -0.42 -0.42 -14.94
C ARG A 87 -1.84 -0.75 -14.48
N LEU A 88 -2.75 0.22 -14.49
CA LEU A 88 -4.15 0.00 -14.11
C LEU A 88 -4.81 -1.04 -15.03
N ARG A 89 -4.58 -0.94 -16.34
CA ARG A 89 -5.06 -1.96 -17.29
C ARG A 89 -4.46 -3.33 -17.05
N ALA A 90 -3.16 -3.38 -16.74
CA ALA A 90 -2.46 -4.63 -16.42
C ALA A 90 -2.99 -5.30 -15.16
N GLU A 91 -3.39 -4.53 -14.13
CA GLU A 91 -4.01 -5.07 -12.92
C GLU A 91 -5.30 -5.85 -13.23
N GLN A 92 -6.10 -5.36 -14.19
CA GLN A 92 -7.37 -5.99 -14.57
C GLN A 92 -7.19 -7.28 -15.37
N SER A 93 -6.07 -7.46 -16.02
CA SER A 93 -5.76 -8.61 -16.86
C SER A 93 -4.64 -9.50 -16.31
N ALA A 94 -4.16 -9.23 -15.10
CA ALA A 94 -3.04 -9.94 -14.51
C ALA A 94 -3.36 -11.41 -14.26
N ASN A 95 -2.41 -12.26 -14.64
CA ASN A 95 -2.42 -13.67 -14.27
C ASN A 95 -1.69 -13.84 -12.93
N ASP A 96 -2.44 -14.05 -11.87
CA ASP A 96 -1.92 -14.21 -10.51
C ASP A 96 -1.01 -15.43 -10.35
N ALA A 97 -1.07 -16.39 -11.24
CA ALA A 97 -0.35 -17.67 -11.12
C ALA A 97 1.18 -17.54 -11.04
N ALA A 98 1.72 -16.43 -11.58
CA ALA A 98 3.16 -16.15 -11.52
C ALA A 98 3.56 -15.27 -10.33
N THR A 99 2.62 -14.86 -9.49
CA THR A 99 2.86 -13.94 -8.39
C THR A 99 3.36 -14.66 -7.15
N THR A 100 4.40 -14.11 -6.51
CA THR A 100 4.94 -14.64 -5.26
C THR A 100 4.68 -13.66 -4.10
N ALA A 101 4.63 -14.19 -2.87
CA ALA A 101 4.49 -13.36 -1.68
C ALA A 101 5.63 -12.35 -1.57
N ASP A 102 6.87 -12.74 -1.87
CA ASP A 102 8.04 -11.84 -1.83
C ASP A 102 7.91 -10.68 -2.82
N ALA A 103 7.43 -10.96 -4.03
CA ALA A 103 7.20 -9.92 -5.04
C ALA A 103 6.13 -8.92 -4.59
N ILE A 104 5.04 -9.41 -4.00
CA ILE A 104 3.97 -8.57 -3.45
C ILE A 104 4.49 -7.72 -2.30
N LEU A 105 5.24 -8.30 -1.36
CA LEU A 105 5.79 -7.56 -0.22
C LEU A 105 6.76 -6.47 -0.66
N ARG A 106 7.58 -6.72 -1.67
CA ARG A 106 8.43 -5.67 -2.26
C ARG A 106 7.59 -4.53 -2.85
N SER A 107 6.52 -4.86 -3.54
CA SER A 107 5.60 -3.86 -4.09
C SER A 107 4.93 -3.04 -2.99
N VAL A 108 4.53 -3.69 -1.89
CA VAL A 108 3.97 -3.01 -0.71
C VAL A 108 5.01 -2.08 -0.08
N ASP A 109 6.24 -2.54 0.12
CA ASP A 109 7.31 -1.74 0.69
C ASP A 109 7.60 -0.50 -0.17
N ASP A 110 7.74 -0.67 -1.47
CA ASP A 110 8.01 0.43 -2.40
C ASP A 110 6.87 1.47 -2.41
N ALA A 111 5.63 1.00 -2.48
CA ALA A 111 4.47 1.88 -2.50
C ALA A 111 4.31 2.65 -1.18
N VAL A 112 4.48 1.99 -0.05
CA VAL A 112 4.40 2.63 1.27
C VAL A 112 5.54 3.62 1.47
N ASP A 113 6.77 3.28 1.09
CA ASP A 113 7.92 4.17 1.20
C ASP A 113 7.74 5.42 0.34
N CYS A 114 7.26 5.29 -0.89
CA CYS A 114 6.93 6.43 -1.75
C CYS A 114 5.84 7.32 -1.14
N ALA A 115 4.78 6.71 -0.60
CA ALA A 115 3.69 7.45 0.03
C ALA A 115 4.15 8.18 1.29
N LEU A 116 4.97 7.55 2.13
CA LEU A 116 5.54 8.18 3.33
C LEU A 116 6.45 9.36 2.97
N ALA A 117 7.25 9.24 1.92
CA ALA A 117 8.09 10.33 1.45
C ALA A 117 7.23 11.54 1.03
N GLN A 118 6.14 11.31 0.31
CA GLN A 118 5.20 12.37 -0.06
C GLN A 118 4.54 13.00 1.17
N VAL A 119 4.09 12.20 2.13
CA VAL A 119 3.50 12.68 3.40
C VAL A 119 4.47 13.60 4.13
N ARG A 120 5.73 13.20 4.26
CA ARG A 120 6.78 14.00 4.93
C ARG A 120 7.07 15.31 4.23
N SER A 121 6.94 15.36 2.91
CA SER A 121 7.17 16.56 2.11
C SER A 121 5.94 17.46 1.97
N THR A 122 4.78 17.03 2.43
CA THR A 122 3.52 17.77 2.32
C THR A 122 3.46 18.87 3.36
N SER A 123 3.13 20.09 2.93
CA SER A 123 2.94 21.25 3.83
C SER A 123 1.55 21.21 4.47
N GLU A 124 1.47 21.54 5.75
CA GLU A 124 0.20 21.73 6.47
C GLU A 124 -0.54 23.01 6.05
N ARG A 125 0.15 23.92 5.34
CA ARG A 125 -0.49 25.16 4.89
C ARG A 125 -1.37 24.89 3.67
N PRO A 126 -2.63 25.36 3.69
CA PRO A 126 -3.45 25.31 2.49
C PRO A 126 -2.77 26.09 1.37
N PRO A 127 -2.95 25.69 0.11
CA PRO A 127 -2.43 26.45 -1.02
C PRO A 127 -2.96 27.89 -0.93
N ARG A 128 -2.10 28.86 -1.13
CA ARG A 128 -2.52 30.25 -1.22
C ARG A 128 -3.41 30.38 -2.46
N ARG A 129 -4.64 30.84 -2.23
CA ARG A 129 -5.55 31.15 -3.33
C ARG A 129 -5.02 32.35 -4.12
#